data_3eed30266dbdb7367e2a91cded0dcdc0
#
_entry.id   3eed30266dbdb7367e2a91cded0dcdc0
#
_cell.length_a   1.000
_cell.length_b   1.000
_cell.length_c   1.000
_cell.angle_alpha   90.00
_cell.angle_beta   90.00
_cell.angle_gamma   90.00
#
_symmetry.space_group_name_H-M   'P 1'
#
loop_
_entity.id
_entity.type
_entity.pdbx_description
1 polymer ?
#
loop_
_entity_poly.entity_id
_entity_poly.type
_entity_poly.pdbx_seq_one_letter_code
_entity_poly.pdbx_strand_id
1 'polypeptide(L)'
;MGKPVGKSAAKKRAGNSDSAVDAVFGAYPNPVKAKLLALRRLIFDTAKATKGVGTLQEALKWGQPSYLTTESKSGSTIRIDQVKTEAGRYAVYFHCQTDLVETFRELYPELSYGGNRAILLDAGEKMPEAALRHCIALALTYHARKRKAGNQDA
;
A
#
# COMPACT_ATOMS: atom_id res chain seq x y z
N MET A 1 -28.33 -11.99 16.30
CA MET A 1 -28.03 -11.38 16.92
C MET A 1 -26.73 -10.87 17.04
N GLY A 2 -25.82 -11.16 17.32
CA GLY A 2 -24.58 -10.57 17.57
C GLY A 2 -23.90 -9.97 16.44
N LYS A 3 -24.28 -10.20 15.30
CA LYS A 3 -23.60 -9.74 14.26
C LYS A 3 -23.45 -8.32 14.20
N PRO A 4 -24.32 -7.55 14.43
CA PRO A 4 -24.14 -6.14 14.26
C PRO A 4 -23.00 -5.65 15.08
N VAL A 5 -22.77 -6.32 16.13
CA VAL A 5 -21.71 -5.91 16.95
C VAL A 5 -20.41 -6.04 16.25
N GLY A 6 -20.25 -7.07 15.54
CA GLY A 6 -19.01 -7.26 14.84
C GLY A 6 -18.76 -6.19 13.87
N LYS A 7 -19.79 -5.65 13.28
CA LYS A 7 -19.58 -4.69 12.36
C LYS A 7 -19.13 -3.46 12.97
N SER A 8 -19.60 -3.14 14.09
CA SER A 8 -19.17 -1.97 14.73
C SER A 8 -17.71 -1.93 14.88
N ALA A 9 -17.15 -3.02 15.22
CA ALA A 9 -15.73 -3.04 15.43
C ALA A 9 -15.00 -2.70 14.17
N ALA A 10 -15.50 -3.14 13.09
CA ALA A 10 -14.82 -2.88 11.86
C ALA A 10 -14.70 -1.41 11.59
N LYS A 11 -15.61 -0.63 12.03
CA LYS A 11 -15.51 0.72 11.75
C LYS A 11 -14.47 1.43 12.45
N LYS A 12 -13.90 0.92 13.47
CA LYS A 12 -12.90 1.60 14.14
C LYS A 12 -11.65 1.63 13.44
N ARG A 13 -11.39 0.87 12.46
CA ARG A 13 -10.16 0.90 11.88
C ARG A 13 -10.09 1.99 10.95
N ALA A 14 -9.05 2.61 10.91
CA ALA A 14 -8.68 3.57 9.99
C ALA A 14 -9.79 4.11 9.23
N GLY A 15 -10.73 4.33 9.81
CA GLY A 15 -11.68 5.01 9.22
C GLY A 15 -12.40 4.51 8.10
N ASN A 16 -12.07 3.71 7.44
CA ASN A 16 -12.81 3.39 6.39
C ASN A 16 -12.79 2.11 5.83
N SER A 17 -12.34 1.17 6.52
CA SER A 17 -12.38 -0.14 6.08
C SER A 17 -13.79 -0.56 6.03
N ASP A 18 -14.27 -1.01 4.97
CA ASP A 18 -15.61 -1.44 4.89
C ASP A 18 -15.67 -2.90 4.51
N SER A 19 -16.87 -3.43 4.48
CA SER A 19 -17.05 -4.85 4.24
C SER A 19 -16.60 -5.26 2.85
N ALA A 20 -16.59 -4.36 1.88
CA ALA A 20 -16.14 -4.70 0.54
C ALA A 20 -14.62 -4.94 0.53
N VAL A 21 -13.87 -4.12 1.25
CA VAL A 21 -12.43 -4.32 1.34
C VAL A 21 -12.15 -5.61 2.09
N ASP A 22 -12.83 -5.83 3.21
CA ASP A 22 -12.62 -7.05 3.99
C ASP A 22 -12.94 -8.29 3.17
N ALA A 23 -13.97 -8.24 2.32
CA ALA A 23 -14.32 -9.38 1.49
C ALA A 23 -13.22 -9.68 0.46
N VAL A 24 -12.59 -8.66 -0.07
CA VAL A 24 -11.51 -8.87 -1.03
C VAL A 24 -10.33 -9.57 -0.33
N PHE A 25 -9.95 -9.10 0.87
CA PHE A 25 -8.87 -9.77 1.59
C PHE A 25 -9.25 -11.20 1.94
N GLY A 26 -10.49 -11.42 2.33
CA GLY A 26 -10.93 -12.77 2.69
C GLY A 26 -10.91 -13.75 1.54
N ALA A 27 -11.03 -13.26 0.32
CA ALA A 27 -11.08 -14.13 -0.86
C ALA A 27 -9.71 -14.50 -1.41
N TYR A 28 -8.64 -13.87 -0.97
CA TYR A 28 -7.32 -14.24 -1.48
C TYR A 28 -6.95 -15.65 -1.03
N PRO A 29 -6.26 -16.40 -1.88
CA PRO A 29 -5.80 -17.73 -1.46
C PRO A 29 -4.57 -17.62 -0.56
N ASN A 30 -4.35 -18.63 0.29
CA ASN A 30 -3.12 -18.70 1.05
C ASN A 30 -2.03 -19.28 0.16
N PRO A 31 -0.79 -18.91 0.36
CA PRO A 31 -0.27 -18.04 1.42
C PRO A 31 -0.30 -16.55 1.07
N VAL A 32 -0.80 -16.19 -0.09
CA VAL A 32 -0.84 -14.80 -0.52
C VAL A 32 -1.70 -13.97 0.43
N LYS A 33 -2.80 -14.53 0.92
CA LYS A 33 -3.66 -13.79 1.85
C LYS A 33 -2.89 -13.29 3.07
N ALA A 34 -2.11 -14.18 3.69
CA ALA A 34 -1.38 -13.80 4.90
C ALA A 34 -0.38 -12.69 4.60
N LYS A 35 0.27 -12.77 3.44
CA LYS A 35 1.25 -11.76 3.07
C LYS A 35 0.58 -10.43 2.75
N LEU A 36 -0.57 -10.45 2.09
CA LEU A 36 -1.27 -9.22 1.79
C LEU A 36 -1.83 -8.57 3.06
N LEU A 37 -2.27 -9.38 4.03
CA LEU A 37 -2.73 -8.81 5.29
C LEU A 37 -1.56 -8.18 6.06
N ALA A 38 -0.37 -8.79 6.00
CA ALA A 38 0.81 -8.22 6.63
C ALA A 38 1.22 -6.93 5.93
N LEU A 39 1.10 -6.90 4.61
CA LEU A 39 1.43 -5.70 3.84
C LEU A 39 0.46 -4.57 4.16
N ARG A 40 -0.81 -4.89 4.31
CA ARG A 40 -1.82 -3.91 4.71
C ARG A 40 -1.42 -3.27 6.03
N ARG A 41 -1.03 -4.09 7.00
CA ARG A 41 -0.63 -3.59 8.31
C ARG A 41 0.63 -2.72 8.18
N LEU A 42 1.57 -3.16 7.35
CA LEU A 42 2.80 -2.40 7.16
C LEU A 42 2.52 -1.01 6.58
N ILE A 43 1.56 -0.93 5.66
CA ILE A 43 1.19 0.36 5.05
C ILE A 43 0.60 1.29 6.11
N PHE A 44 -0.33 0.80 6.94
CA PHE A 44 -0.92 1.64 7.97
C PHE A 44 0.12 2.04 9.02
N ASP A 45 1.00 1.11 9.41
CA ASP A 45 2.02 1.41 10.41
C ASP A 45 3.01 2.44 9.88
N THR A 46 3.37 2.33 8.61
CA THR A 46 4.30 3.29 8.00
C THR A 46 3.67 4.67 7.94
N ALA A 47 2.39 4.74 7.61
CA ALA A 47 1.70 6.02 7.55
C ALA A 47 1.68 6.69 8.92
N LYS A 48 1.45 5.89 9.98
CA LYS A 48 1.43 6.43 11.31
C LYS A 48 2.76 6.92 11.73
N ALA A 49 3.83 6.28 11.30
CA ALA A 49 5.19 6.65 11.68
C ALA A 49 5.78 7.76 10.80
N THR A 50 5.08 8.15 9.74
CA THR A 50 5.63 9.12 8.80
C THR A 50 4.96 10.46 8.98
N LYS A 51 5.74 11.46 9.38
CA LYS A 51 5.21 12.76 9.66
C LYS A 51 4.56 13.37 8.44
N GLY A 52 3.41 13.99 8.61
CA GLY A 52 2.74 14.70 7.53
C GLY A 52 1.79 13.87 6.68
N VAL A 53 1.74 12.57 6.89
CA VAL A 53 0.89 11.72 6.07
C VAL A 53 -0.57 11.75 6.56
N GLY A 54 -0.77 11.72 7.85
CA GLY A 54 -2.13 11.73 8.38
C GLY A 54 -2.83 10.40 8.23
N THR A 55 -4.14 10.43 8.33
CA THR A 55 -4.95 9.22 8.27
C THR A 55 -5.10 8.76 6.83
N LEU A 56 -4.89 7.47 6.59
CA LEU A 56 -5.10 6.92 5.26
C LEU A 56 -6.55 6.52 5.06
N GLN A 57 -7.03 6.68 3.85
CA GLN A 57 -8.30 6.12 3.44
C GLN A 57 -8.04 4.78 2.77
N GLU A 58 -8.71 3.74 3.20
CA GLU A 58 -8.63 2.43 2.55
C GLU A 58 -9.87 2.27 1.68
N ALA A 59 -9.71 1.92 0.43
CA ALA A 59 -10.83 1.79 -0.50
C ALA A 59 -10.49 0.76 -1.57
N LEU A 60 -11.45 0.42 -2.41
CA LEU A 60 -11.18 -0.45 -3.55
C LEU A 60 -11.10 0.41 -4.81
N LYS A 61 -10.04 0.21 -5.59
CA LYS A 61 -9.90 0.85 -6.87
C LYS A 61 -9.56 -0.25 -7.86
N TRP A 62 -10.35 -0.41 -8.88
CA TRP A 62 -10.16 -1.49 -9.84
C TRP A 62 -10.19 -2.85 -9.14
N GLY A 63 -10.99 -2.97 -8.08
CA GLY A 63 -11.08 -4.19 -7.29
C GLY A 63 -9.89 -4.48 -6.40
N GLN A 64 -8.96 -3.55 -6.26
CA GLN A 64 -7.75 -3.74 -5.47
C GLN A 64 -7.76 -2.87 -4.22
N PRO A 65 -7.34 -3.40 -3.07
CA PRO A 65 -7.20 -2.57 -1.87
C PRO A 65 -6.25 -1.42 -2.14
N SER A 66 -6.67 -0.22 -1.83
CA SER A 66 -5.96 0.99 -2.19
C SER A 66 -5.85 1.91 -0.99
N TYR A 67 -4.75 2.64 -0.90
CA TYR A 67 -4.42 3.47 0.25
C TYR A 67 -4.14 4.89 -0.23
N LEU A 68 -4.99 5.82 0.23
CA LEU A 68 -4.95 7.19 -0.24
C LEU A 68 -4.72 8.15 0.91
N THR A 69 -3.95 9.20 0.66
CA THR A 69 -3.69 10.24 1.65
C THR A 69 -4.69 11.37 1.47
N THR A 70 -5.99 11.05 1.58
CA THR A 70 -7.04 12.02 1.29
C THR A 70 -7.03 13.20 2.25
N GLU A 71 -6.58 12.97 3.48
CA GLU A 71 -6.55 14.02 4.47
C GLU A 71 -5.42 15.01 4.21
N SER A 72 -4.21 14.52 4.02
CA SER A 72 -3.06 15.39 3.85
C SER A 72 -2.71 15.71 2.41
N LYS A 73 -3.15 14.85 1.50
CA LYS A 73 -2.77 14.93 0.09
C LYS A 73 -1.27 14.90 -0.10
N SER A 74 -0.56 14.25 0.83
CA SER A 74 0.89 14.21 0.79
C SER A 74 1.45 13.23 -0.20
N GLY A 75 0.72 12.17 -0.52
CA GLY A 75 1.30 11.05 -1.26
C GLY A 75 0.52 10.59 -2.47
N SER A 76 1.15 9.68 -3.17
CA SER A 76 0.56 9.01 -4.31
C SER A 76 -0.14 7.75 -3.81
N THR A 77 -1.20 7.33 -4.48
CA THR A 77 -1.99 6.17 -4.08
C THR A 77 -1.17 4.89 -4.21
N ILE A 78 -1.29 4.01 -3.22
CA ILE A 78 -0.67 2.70 -3.25
C ILE A 78 -1.79 1.68 -3.37
N ARG A 79 -1.62 0.66 -4.22
CA ARG A 79 -2.56 -0.44 -4.32
C ARG A 79 -1.82 -1.74 -4.09
N ILE A 80 -2.49 -2.74 -3.56
CA ILE A 80 -1.90 -4.06 -3.37
C ILE A 80 -2.84 -5.11 -3.92
N ASP A 81 -2.29 -6.22 -4.39
CA ASP A 81 -3.12 -7.30 -4.93
C ASP A 81 -2.26 -8.53 -5.15
N GLN A 82 -2.90 -9.66 -5.37
CA GLN A 82 -2.21 -10.85 -5.83
C GLN A 82 -1.91 -10.67 -7.32
N VAL A 83 -0.93 -11.39 -7.83
CA VAL A 83 -0.63 -11.37 -9.25
C VAL A 83 -1.36 -12.59 -9.82
N LYS A 84 -2.48 -12.35 -10.50
CA LYS A 84 -3.37 -13.44 -10.90
C LYS A 84 -2.74 -14.45 -11.84
N THR A 85 -1.78 -14.04 -12.63
CA THR A 85 -1.17 -14.92 -13.58
C THR A 85 -0.03 -15.73 -12.99
N GLU A 86 0.34 -15.49 -11.73
CA GLU A 86 1.46 -16.22 -11.11
C GLU A 86 1.10 -16.59 -9.68
N ALA A 87 0.72 -17.84 -9.49
CA ALA A 87 0.31 -18.31 -8.17
C ALA A 87 1.42 -18.05 -7.15
N GLY A 88 1.04 -17.58 -5.98
CA GLY A 88 2.01 -17.32 -4.92
C GLY A 88 2.68 -15.97 -5.02
N ARG A 89 2.32 -15.15 -6.00
CA ARG A 89 2.90 -13.84 -6.12
C ARG A 89 1.94 -12.76 -5.73
N TYR A 90 2.45 -11.70 -5.14
CA TYR A 90 1.66 -10.53 -4.80
C TYR A 90 2.50 -9.29 -5.12
N ALA A 91 1.85 -8.13 -5.12
CA ALA A 91 2.54 -6.92 -5.57
C ALA A 91 2.06 -5.69 -4.84
N VAL A 92 2.93 -4.69 -4.78
CA VAL A 92 2.57 -3.34 -4.36
C VAL A 92 2.64 -2.50 -5.62
N TYR A 93 1.57 -1.80 -5.94
CA TYR A 93 1.49 -1.00 -7.15
C TYR A 93 1.57 0.49 -6.82
N PHE A 94 2.29 1.21 -7.65
CA PHE A 94 2.47 2.65 -7.52
C PHE A 94 2.06 3.31 -8.84
N HIS A 95 1.77 4.60 -8.79
CA HIS A 95 1.29 5.27 -9.98
C HIS A 95 2.42 5.36 -11.01
N CYS A 96 2.15 4.93 -12.22
CA CYS A 96 3.19 4.83 -13.25
C CYS A 96 3.70 6.18 -13.74
N GLN A 97 2.99 7.25 -13.48
CA GLN A 97 3.45 8.57 -13.88
C GLN A 97 4.34 9.23 -12.83
N THR A 98 4.64 8.54 -11.74
CA THR A 98 5.60 9.06 -10.77
C THR A 98 6.96 8.45 -11.10
N ASP A 99 8.01 8.98 -10.48
CA ASP A 99 9.34 8.40 -10.61
C ASP A 99 9.63 7.42 -9.46
N LEU A 100 8.58 6.97 -8.77
CA LEU A 100 8.75 6.15 -7.58
C LEU A 100 9.48 4.84 -7.87
N VAL A 101 9.01 4.05 -8.84
CA VAL A 101 9.61 2.75 -9.08
C VAL A 101 11.04 2.91 -9.61
N GLU A 102 11.29 3.93 -10.39
CA GLU A 102 12.64 4.21 -10.87
C GLU A 102 13.57 4.49 -9.68
N THR A 103 13.10 5.28 -8.71
CA THR A 103 13.85 5.56 -7.50
C THR A 103 14.08 4.28 -6.70
N PHE A 104 13.05 3.43 -6.60
CA PHE A 104 13.19 2.18 -5.85
C PHE A 104 14.24 1.28 -6.47
N ARG A 105 14.29 1.22 -7.81
CA ARG A 105 15.30 0.39 -8.48
C ARG A 105 16.71 0.84 -8.15
N GLU A 106 16.90 2.12 -7.96
CA GLU A 106 18.19 2.64 -7.59
C GLU A 106 18.53 2.33 -6.13
N LEU A 107 17.55 2.45 -5.25
CA LEU A 107 17.78 2.21 -3.83
C LEU A 107 17.84 0.73 -3.48
N TYR A 108 17.04 -0.07 -4.13
CA TYR A 108 16.90 -1.49 -3.81
C TYR A 108 16.95 -2.32 -5.08
N PRO A 109 18.14 -2.40 -5.73
CA PRO A 109 18.24 -3.16 -6.98
C PRO A 109 18.00 -4.65 -6.81
N GLU A 110 18.05 -5.15 -5.58
CA GLU A 110 17.82 -6.56 -5.35
C GLU A 110 16.34 -6.96 -5.35
N LEU A 111 15.42 -6.01 -5.30
CA LEU A 111 14.01 -6.35 -5.34
C LEU A 111 13.57 -6.62 -6.77
N SER A 112 12.44 -7.30 -6.92
CA SER A 112 11.88 -7.57 -8.24
C SER A 112 10.83 -6.52 -8.56
N TYR A 113 10.81 -6.07 -9.79
CA TYR A 113 9.88 -5.02 -10.19
C TYR A 113 9.09 -5.40 -11.42
N GLY A 114 7.90 -4.84 -11.54
CA GLY A 114 7.06 -5.04 -12.71
C GLY A 114 6.90 -3.72 -13.44
N GLY A 115 7.59 -3.55 -14.54
CA GLY A 115 7.53 -2.32 -15.31
C GLY A 115 7.86 -1.12 -14.46
N ASN A 116 7.10 -0.07 -14.65
CA ASN A 116 7.32 1.17 -13.94
C ASN A 116 6.28 1.38 -12.86
N ARG A 117 5.61 0.33 -12.41
CA ARG A 117 4.50 0.48 -11.51
C ARG A 117 4.44 -0.49 -10.34
N ALA A 118 5.27 -1.49 -10.27
CA ALA A 118 5.08 -2.50 -9.23
C ALA A 118 6.36 -3.00 -8.61
N ILE A 119 6.29 -3.32 -7.30
CA ILE A 119 7.27 -4.17 -6.66
C ILE A 119 6.60 -5.54 -6.58
N LEU A 120 7.27 -6.57 -7.10
CA LEU A 120 6.74 -7.93 -7.13
C LEU A 120 7.33 -8.74 -5.99
N LEU A 121 6.48 -9.49 -5.31
CA LEU A 121 6.87 -10.24 -4.12
C LEU A 121 6.39 -11.68 -4.22
N ASP A 122 7.12 -12.57 -3.54
CA ASP A 122 6.81 -13.99 -3.56
C ASP A 122 6.34 -14.40 -2.17
N ALA A 123 5.17 -15.00 -2.08
CA ALA A 123 4.61 -15.37 -0.79
C ALA A 123 5.40 -16.49 -0.11
N GLY A 124 6.25 -17.19 -0.85
CA GLY A 124 7.10 -18.22 -0.26
C GLY A 124 8.38 -17.67 0.34
N GLU A 125 8.61 -16.37 0.20
CA GLU A 125 9.81 -15.75 0.73
C GLU A 125 9.49 -14.77 1.82
N LYS A 126 10.47 -14.47 2.65
CA LYS A 126 10.28 -13.51 3.71
C LYS A 126 10.03 -12.14 3.09
N MET A 127 9.06 -11.42 3.62
CA MET A 127 8.77 -10.08 3.12
C MET A 127 9.92 -9.14 3.48
N PRO A 128 10.45 -8.38 2.51
CA PRO A 128 11.54 -7.44 2.80
C PRO A 128 10.97 -6.18 3.45
N GLU A 129 10.62 -6.29 4.73
CA GLU A 129 9.88 -5.23 5.42
C GLU A 129 10.59 -3.88 5.48
N ALA A 130 11.89 -3.88 5.75
CA ALA A 130 12.60 -2.60 5.86
C ALA A 130 12.60 -1.84 4.54
N ALA A 131 12.87 -2.55 3.43
CA ALA A 131 12.88 -1.92 2.12
C ALA A 131 11.47 -1.47 1.75
N LEU A 132 10.47 -2.31 2.02
CA LEU A 132 9.10 -1.94 1.70
C LEU A 132 8.63 -0.74 2.51
N ARG A 133 9.01 -0.69 3.78
CA ARG A 133 8.62 0.44 4.62
C ARG A 133 9.18 1.74 4.04
N HIS A 134 10.41 1.71 3.59
CA HIS A 134 11.02 2.89 3.00
C HIS A 134 10.30 3.28 1.70
N CYS A 135 10.05 2.31 0.84
CA CYS A 135 9.35 2.57 -0.42
C CYS A 135 7.94 3.11 -0.19
N ILE A 136 7.24 2.53 0.78
CA ILE A 136 5.90 3.00 1.12
C ILE A 136 5.95 4.43 1.64
N ALA A 137 6.91 4.73 2.51
CA ALA A 137 7.05 6.09 3.05
C ALA A 137 7.33 7.09 1.92
N LEU A 138 8.15 6.72 0.95
CA LEU A 138 8.42 7.60 -0.18
C LEU A 138 7.16 7.84 -1.00
N ALA A 139 6.35 6.81 -1.20
CA ALA A 139 5.09 6.97 -1.94
C ALA A 139 4.11 7.85 -1.17
N LEU A 140 4.01 7.64 0.14
CA LEU A 140 3.05 8.39 0.96
C LEU A 140 3.44 9.86 1.15
N THR A 141 4.65 10.23 0.78
CA THR A 141 5.11 11.61 0.88
C THR A 141 5.48 12.20 -0.48
N TYR A 142 5.16 11.49 -1.55
CA TYR A 142 5.60 11.87 -2.89
C TYR A 142 5.21 13.29 -3.28
N HIS A 143 3.95 13.65 -3.15
CA HIS A 143 3.49 14.98 -3.56
C HIS A 143 4.00 16.07 -2.61
N ALA A 144 4.07 15.78 -1.32
CA ALA A 144 4.60 16.74 -0.37
C ALA A 144 6.07 17.08 -0.67
N ARG A 145 6.85 16.03 -1.02
CA ARG A 145 8.25 16.26 -1.36
C ARG A 145 8.41 17.04 -2.66
N LYS A 146 7.52 16.77 -3.64
CA LYS A 146 7.59 17.50 -4.90
C LYS A 146 7.20 18.96 -4.71
N ARG A 147 6.20 19.24 -3.88
CA ARG A 147 5.80 20.61 -3.62
C ARG A 147 6.93 21.39 -2.91
N LYS A 148 7.59 20.71 -1.96
CA LYS A 148 8.66 21.36 -1.23
C LYS A 148 9.83 21.66 -2.14
N ALA A 149 10.18 20.74 -3.02
CA ALA A 149 11.27 20.95 -3.96
C ALA A 149 10.94 22.11 -4.90
N GLY A 150 9.69 22.17 -5.38
CA GLY A 150 9.28 23.25 -6.24
C GLY A 150 9.36 24.60 -5.55
N ASN A 151 8.97 24.65 -4.27
CA ASN A 151 9.04 25.89 -3.53
C ASN A 151 10.49 26.32 -3.30
N GLN A 152 11.38 25.38 -3.11
CA GLN A 152 12.76 25.72 -2.92
C GLN A 152 13.40 26.23 -4.20
N ASP A 153 12.92 25.76 -5.31
CA ASP A 153 13.46 26.19 -6.58
C ASP A 153 12.91 27.54 -6.97
N ALA A 154 11.81 27.90 -6.45
CA ALA A 154 11.24 29.21 -6.75
C ALA A 154 11.94 30.27 -5.94
#